data_a8d9a3d70d9d1869ae7bf3757bea066a
#
_entry.id   a8d9a3d70d9d1869ae7bf3757bea066a
#
_cell.length_a   1.000
_cell.length_b   1.000
_cell.length_c   1.000
_cell.angle_alpha   90.00
_cell.angle_beta   90.00
_cell.angle_gamma   90.00
#
_symmetry.space_group_name_H-M   'P 1'
#
loop_
_entity.id
_entity.type
_entity.pdbx_description
1 polymer ?
#
loop_
_entity_poly.entity_id
_entity_poly.type
_entity_poly.pdbx_seq_one_letter_code
_entity_poly.pdbx_strand_id
1 'polypeptide(L)'
;SPDSRISHILIAGYASPDGDIRINSDFATLRAAALKKYLMRHTRLDSGTFEVINGKIDWYGLSQMVGKSDMPDKETVLNILSVTPVEGSSGKRGRKNELMYLKAGVPYRYMLKNFFPALRSSTCIKVFYEKNKNIK
;
A
#
# COMPACT_ATOMS: atom_id res chain seq x y z
N SER A 1 -14.92 15.92 16.38
CA SER A 1 -15.86 17.03 16.23
C SER A 1 -17.21 16.71 16.90
N PRO A 2 -17.82 17.64 17.65
CA PRO A 2 -19.14 17.40 18.24
C PRO A 2 -20.24 17.23 17.18
N ASP A 3 -20.00 17.68 15.96
CA ASP A 3 -20.98 17.62 14.85
C ASP A 3 -20.87 16.34 14.02
N SER A 4 -19.93 15.47 14.35
CA SER A 4 -19.68 14.26 13.60
C SER A 4 -19.27 13.12 14.50
N ARG A 5 -19.47 11.92 14.04
CA ARG A 5 -19.01 10.70 14.70
C ARG A 5 -18.34 9.79 13.69
N ILE A 6 -17.50 8.92 14.17
CA ILE A 6 -16.86 7.91 13.33
C ILE A 6 -17.91 6.88 12.92
N SER A 7 -18.14 6.74 11.60
CA SER A 7 -19.05 5.75 11.05
C SER A 7 -18.33 4.47 10.65
N HIS A 8 -17.09 4.58 10.20
CA HIS A 8 -16.37 3.47 9.60
C HIS A 8 -14.87 3.74 9.63
N ILE A 9 -14.08 2.69 9.90
CA ILE A 9 -12.62 2.74 9.84
C ILE A 9 -12.14 1.63 8.92
N LEU A 10 -11.41 2.01 7.87
CA LEU A 10 -10.80 1.09 6.93
C LEU A 10 -9.31 0.96 7.26
N ILE A 11 -8.84 -0.27 7.44
CA ILE A 11 -7.43 -0.57 7.69
C ILE A 11 -6.92 -1.45 6.55
N ALA A 12 -5.95 -0.94 5.80
CA ALA A 12 -5.35 -1.66 4.68
C ALA A 12 -3.87 -1.91 4.94
N GLY A 13 -3.46 -3.17 4.96
CA GLY A 13 -2.05 -3.54 5.00
C GLY A 13 -1.50 -3.65 3.59
N TYR A 14 -0.30 -3.12 3.35
CA TYR A 14 0.34 -3.15 2.03
C TYR A 14 1.52 -4.13 2.00
N ALA A 15 1.80 -4.64 0.80
CA ALA A 15 2.95 -5.48 0.50
C ALA A 15 3.92 -4.73 -0.39
N SER A 16 5.15 -5.23 -0.48
CA SER A 16 6.15 -4.76 -1.44
C SER A 16 6.15 -5.63 -2.70
N PRO A 17 6.72 -5.15 -3.82
CA PRO A 17 6.74 -5.92 -5.07
C PRO A 17 7.60 -7.18 -5.04
N ASP A 18 8.58 -7.26 -4.13
CA ASP A 18 9.53 -8.38 -4.06
C ASP A 18 8.94 -9.62 -3.39
N GLY A 19 9.55 -10.76 -3.63
CA GLY A 19 9.17 -12.02 -3.03
C GLY A 19 7.87 -12.62 -3.57
N ASP A 20 7.28 -13.53 -2.81
CA ASP A 20 6.00 -14.13 -3.16
C ASP A 20 4.86 -13.19 -2.74
N ILE A 21 4.12 -12.71 -3.73
CA ILE A 21 3.05 -11.72 -3.51
C ILE A 21 1.97 -12.27 -2.57
N ARG A 22 1.63 -13.57 -2.66
CA ARG A 22 0.61 -14.15 -1.77
C ARG A 22 1.06 -14.12 -0.31
N ILE A 23 2.29 -14.54 -0.04
CA ILE A 23 2.84 -14.57 1.32
C ILE A 23 2.93 -13.15 1.88
N ASN A 24 3.44 -12.21 1.09
CA ASN A 24 3.56 -10.80 1.49
C ASN A 24 2.18 -10.18 1.76
N SER A 25 1.19 -10.50 0.94
CA SER A 25 -0.19 -10.03 1.14
C SER A 25 -0.81 -10.61 2.42
N ASP A 26 -0.53 -11.88 2.72
CA ASP A 26 -1.02 -12.50 3.95
C ASP A 26 -0.43 -11.83 5.19
N PHE A 27 0.88 -11.55 5.19
CA PHE A 27 1.51 -10.80 6.28
C PHE A 27 0.95 -9.38 6.40
N ALA A 28 0.70 -8.70 5.28
CA ALA A 28 0.09 -7.38 5.29
C ALA A 28 -1.30 -7.41 5.92
N THR A 29 -2.11 -8.41 5.58
CA THR A 29 -3.44 -8.59 6.15
C THR A 29 -3.36 -8.88 7.65
N LEU A 30 -2.40 -9.71 8.08
CA LEU A 30 -2.21 -9.99 9.50
C LEU A 30 -1.80 -8.75 10.30
N ARG A 31 -0.94 -7.90 9.73
CA ARG A 31 -0.56 -6.64 10.38
C ARG A 31 -1.77 -5.72 10.53
N ALA A 32 -2.60 -5.62 9.50
CA ALA A 32 -3.81 -4.80 9.55
C ALA A 32 -4.81 -5.33 10.57
N ALA A 33 -4.96 -6.65 10.68
CA ALA A 33 -5.82 -7.27 11.68
C ALA A 33 -5.31 -7.04 13.10
N ALA A 34 -4.00 -7.07 13.31
CA ALA A 34 -3.39 -6.78 14.61
C ALA A 34 -3.64 -5.32 15.01
N LEU A 35 -3.55 -4.40 14.06
CA LEU A 35 -3.85 -3.00 14.31
C LEU A 35 -5.33 -2.79 14.66
N LYS A 36 -6.25 -3.47 13.98
CA LYS A 36 -7.67 -3.47 14.34
C LYS A 36 -7.86 -3.87 15.79
N LYS A 37 -7.24 -4.99 16.19
CA LYS A 37 -7.32 -5.49 17.56
C LYS A 37 -6.83 -4.45 18.58
N TYR A 38 -5.69 -3.83 18.29
CA TYR A 38 -5.14 -2.79 19.13
C TYR A 38 -6.10 -1.62 19.28
N LEU A 39 -6.64 -1.11 18.16
CA LEU A 39 -7.57 0.01 18.18
C LEU A 39 -8.87 -0.32 18.92
N MET A 40 -9.38 -1.54 18.78
CA MET A 40 -10.56 -1.97 19.53
C MET A 40 -10.35 -1.97 21.03
N ARG A 41 -9.14 -2.30 21.50
CA ARG A 41 -8.81 -2.26 22.93
C ARG A 41 -8.67 -0.85 23.49
N HIS A 42 -8.30 0.10 22.65
CA HIS A 42 -7.99 1.48 23.04
C HIS A 42 -9.07 2.47 22.66
N THR A 43 -10.17 2.00 22.06
CA THR A 43 -11.33 2.82 21.72
C THR A 43 -12.59 2.11 22.22
N ARG A 44 -13.71 2.83 22.21
CA ARG A 44 -15.02 2.26 22.54
C ARG A 44 -15.80 1.86 21.28
N LEU A 45 -15.13 1.84 20.15
CA LEU A 45 -15.75 1.47 18.88
C LEU A 45 -15.90 -0.06 18.81
N ASP A 46 -17.04 -0.51 18.33
CA ASP A 46 -17.26 -1.94 18.22
C ASP A 46 -16.62 -2.52 16.94
N SER A 47 -16.51 -3.84 16.89
CA SER A 47 -15.85 -4.55 15.79
C SER A 47 -16.45 -4.23 14.43
N GLY A 48 -17.76 -4.00 14.37
CA GLY A 48 -18.45 -3.70 13.10
C GLY A 48 -18.09 -2.35 12.50
N THR A 49 -17.47 -1.46 13.29
CA THR A 49 -16.97 -0.17 12.79
C THR A 49 -15.72 -0.35 11.90
N PHE A 50 -14.99 -1.44 12.11
CA PHE A 50 -13.69 -1.65 11.44
C PHE A 50 -13.83 -2.61 10.26
N GLU A 51 -13.16 -2.27 9.18
CA GLU A 51 -12.98 -3.16 8.03
C GLU A 51 -11.48 -3.31 7.76
N VAL A 52 -11.03 -4.56 7.67
CA VAL A 52 -9.64 -4.88 7.32
C VAL A 52 -9.61 -5.39 5.90
N ILE A 53 -8.79 -4.78 5.07
CA ILE A 53 -8.62 -5.22 3.69
C ILE A 53 -7.15 -5.48 3.37
N ASN A 54 -6.93 -6.31 2.36
CA ASN A 54 -5.62 -6.47 1.77
C ASN A 54 -5.37 -5.32 0.80
N GLY A 55 -4.44 -4.43 1.15
CA GLY A 55 -4.09 -3.27 0.34
C GLY A 55 -3.24 -3.59 -0.88
N LYS A 56 -2.83 -4.86 -1.07
CA LYS A 56 -1.98 -5.27 -2.18
C LYS A 56 -0.65 -4.51 -2.18
N ILE A 57 -0.02 -4.37 -3.35
CA ILE A 57 1.23 -3.63 -3.49
C ILE A 57 0.92 -2.13 -3.57
N ASP A 58 1.64 -1.33 -2.79
CA ASP A 58 1.49 0.12 -2.78
C ASP A 58 2.31 0.76 -3.90
N TRP A 59 1.84 0.63 -5.13
CA TRP A 59 2.50 1.20 -6.31
C TRP A 59 2.56 2.72 -6.25
N TYR A 60 1.53 3.35 -5.70
CA TYR A 60 1.51 4.82 -5.54
C TYR A 60 2.60 5.26 -4.56
N GLY A 61 2.70 4.61 -3.41
CA GLY A 61 3.76 4.89 -2.43
C GLY A 61 5.15 4.72 -3.01
N LEU A 62 5.35 3.66 -3.82
CA LEU A 62 6.63 3.46 -4.51
C LEU A 62 6.93 4.61 -5.47
N SER A 63 5.96 5.05 -6.25
CA SER A 63 6.13 6.20 -7.15
C SER A 63 6.55 7.45 -6.40
N GLN A 64 5.97 7.70 -5.23
CA GLN A 64 6.33 8.85 -4.40
C GLN A 64 7.78 8.75 -3.92
N MET A 65 8.20 7.59 -3.45
CA MET A 65 9.58 7.36 -3.01
C MET A 65 10.57 7.56 -4.14
N VAL A 66 10.29 7.00 -5.31
CA VAL A 66 11.12 7.15 -6.51
C VAL A 66 11.21 8.62 -6.90
N GLY A 67 10.07 9.31 -6.95
CA GLY A 67 10.01 10.72 -7.35
C GLY A 67 10.84 11.64 -6.46
N LYS A 68 10.93 11.34 -5.18
CA LYS A 68 11.68 12.14 -4.20
C LYS A 68 13.16 11.73 -4.09
N SER A 69 13.57 10.69 -4.79
CA SER A 69 14.94 10.16 -4.70
C SER A 69 15.82 10.64 -5.84
N ASP A 70 17.11 10.37 -5.71
CA ASP A 70 18.10 10.57 -6.77
C ASP A 70 18.54 9.22 -7.37
N MET A 71 17.63 8.25 -7.40
CA MET A 71 17.95 6.92 -7.87
C MET A 71 18.35 6.90 -9.35
N PRO A 72 19.18 5.92 -9.76
CA PRO A 72 19.52 5.77 -11.17
C PRO A 72 18.29 5.43 -12.02
N ASP A 73 18.24 5.97 -13.23
CA ASP A 73 17.15 5.74 -14.20
C ASP A 73 15.76 6.12 -13.67
N LYS A 74 15.70 7.07 -12.77
CA LYS A 74 14.48 7.54 -12.10
C LYS A 74 13.33 7.80 -13.07
N GLU A 75 13.59 8.56 -14.13
CA GLU A 75 12.53 8.94 -15.09
C GLU A 75 11.97 7.72 -15.82
N THR A 76 12.84 6.77 -16.18
CA THR A 76 12.40 5.53 -16.82
C THR A 76 11.57 4.68 -15.86
N VAL A 77 11.99 4.60 -14.59
CA VAL A 77 11.24 3.87 -13.56
C VAL A 77 9.87 4.50 -13.35
N LEU A 78 9.79 5.84 -13.23
CA LEU A 78 8.52 6.54 -13.08
C LEU A 78 7.59 6.30 -14.28
N ASN A 79 8.15 6.27 -15.49
CA ASN A 79 7.36 5.98 -16.68
C ASN A 79 6.78 4.56 -16.64
N ILE A 80 7.59 3.57 -16.27
CA ILE A 80 7.11 2.18 -16.12
C ILE A 80 5.99 2.10 -15.08
N LEU A 81 6.16 2.76 -13.94
CA LEU A 81 5.14 2.77 -12.89
C LEU A 81 3.83 3.43 -13.34
N SER A 82 3.93 4.37 -14.26
CA SER A 82 2.78 5.13 -14.77
C SER A 82 2.03 4.40 -15.89
N VAL A 83 2.74 3.79 -16.84
CA VAL A 83 2.11 3.29 -18.07
C VAL A 83 2.03 1.77 -18.17
N THR A 84 2.84 1.03 -17.43
CA THR A 84 2.87 -0.43 -17.52
C THR A 84 1.81 -1.04 -16.62
N PRO A 85 0.88 -1.85 -17.15
CA PRO A 85 -0.11 -2.53 -16.32
C PRO A 85 0.54 -3.44 -15.28
N VAL A 86 -0.11 -3.60 -14.13
CA VAL A 86 0.38 -4.48 -13.06
C VAL A 86 0.55 -5.90 -13.59
N GLU A 87 -0.47 -6.42 -14.27
CA GLU A 87 -0.43 -7.74 -14.86
C GLU A 87 0.06 -7.67 -16.30
N GLY A 88 0.94 -8.61 -16.66
CA GLY A 88 1.35 -8.79 -18.03
C GLY A 88 0.23 -9.36 -18.89
N SER A 89 0.42 -9.32 -20.19
CA SER A 89 -0.46 -9.92 -21.17
C SER A 89 0.36 -10.65 -22.22
N SER A 90 -0.31 -11.28 -23.21
CA SER A 90 0.38 -12.04 -24.24
C SER A 90 1.46 -11.19 -24.92
N GLY A 91 2.71 -11.63 -24.80
CA GLY A 91 3.86 -10.96 -25.39
C GLY A 91 4.32 -9.68 -24.68
N LYS A 92 3.70 -9.32 -23.54
CA LYS A 92 4.08 -8.11 -22.79
C LYS A 92 4.29 -8.43 -21.31
N ARG A 93 5.37 -7.90 -20.75
CA ARG A 93 5.65 -8.04 -19.32
C ARG A 93 4.72 -7.15 -18.50
N GLY A 94 4.37 -7.62 -17.29
CA GLY A 94 3.74 -6.78 -16.29
C GLY A 94 4.74 -5.83 -15.65
N ARG A 95 4.21 -4.95 -14.82
CA ARG A 95 5.00 -3.86 -14.19
C ARG A 95 6.22 -4.34 -13.43
N LYS A 96 6.05 -5.33 -12.56
CA LYS A 96 7.18 -5.87 -11.78
C LYS A 96 8.29 -6.38 -12.68
N ASN A 97 7.95 -7.16 -13.70
CA ASN A 97 8.94 -7.74 -14.61
C ASN A 97 9.64 -6.67 -15.45
N GLU A 98 8.91 -5.64 -15.89
CA GLU A 98 9.54 -4.52 -16.59
C GLU A 98 10.59 -3.83 -15.71
N LEU A 99 10.28 -3.62 -14.43
CA LEU A 99 11.23 -3.03 -13.49
C LEU A 99 12.44 -3.93 -13.27
N MET A 100 12.21 -5.24 -13.17
CA MET A 100 13.30 -6.21 -12.93
C MET A 100 14.27 -6.30 -14.11
N TYR A 101 13.77 -6.17 -15.34
CA TYR A 101 14.60 -6.27 -16.54
C TYR A 101 15.27 -4.95 -16.92
N LEU A 102 14.82 -3.83 -16.41
CA LEU A 102 15.40 -2.53 -16.74
C LEU A 102 16.87 -2.48 -16.33
N LYS A 103 17.76 -2.15 -17.30
CA LYS A 103 19.19 -1.94 -17.04
C LYS A 103 19.83 -3.10 -16.24
N ALA A 104 19.55 -4.33 -16.65
CA ALA A 104 20.06 -5.56 -16.02
C ALA A 104 19.73 -5.64 -14.52
N GLY A 105 18.63 -5.01 -14.09
CA GLY A 105 18.15 -5.07 -12.71
C GLY A 105 18.77 -4.04 -11.76
N VAL A 106 19.58 -3.11 -12.26
CA VAL A 106 20.23 -2.11 -11.39
C VAL A 106 19.20 -1.23 -10.66
N PRO A 107 18.20 -0.63 -11.36
CA PRO A 107 17.18 0.15 -10.65
C PRO A 107 16.34 -0.70 -9.70
N TYR A 108 16.01 -1.92 -10.08
CA TYR A 108 15.22 -2.81 -9.21
C TYR A 108 15.96 -3.13 -7.91
N ARG A 109 17.26 -3.45 -8.00
CA ARG A 109 18.08 -3.72 -6.80
C ARG A 109 18.19 -2.48 -5.90
N TYR A 110 18.25 -1.30 -6.49
CA TYR A 110 18.23 -0.05 -5.72
C TYR A 110 16.93 0.09 -4.92
N MET A 111 15.80 -0.14 -5.56
CA MET A 111 14.48 -0.08 -4.91
C MET A 111 14.31 -1.16 -3.84
N LEU A 112 14.81 -2.37 -4.12
CA LEU A 112 14.76 -3.49 -3.18
C LEU A 112 15.47 -3.16 -1.88
N LYS A 113 16.60 -2.48 -1.97
CA LYS A 113 17.39 -2.07 -0.79
C LYS A 113 16.80 -0.85 -0.09
N ASN A 114 16.37 0.16 -0.84
CA ASN A 114 16.08 1.49 -0.29
C ASN A 114 14.60 1.78 -0.08
N PHE A 115 13.69 1.13 -0.83
CA PHE A 115 12.27 1.48 -0.80
C PHE A 115 11.36 0.33 -0.35
N PHE A 116 11.59 -0.89 -0.80
CA PHE A 116 10.69 -2.01 -0.53
C PHE A 116 10.54 -2.33 0.96
N PRO A 117 11.58 -2.20 1.81
CA PRO A 117 11.39 -2.44 3.24
C PRO A 117 10.34 -1.54 3.87
N ALA A 118 10.29 -0.26 3.48
CA ALA A 118 9.27 0.66 3.97
C ALA A 118 7.87 0.30 3.46
N LEU A 119 7.76 -0.16 2.22
CA LEU A 119 6.48 -0.62 1.67
C LEU A 119 5.94 -1.84 2.42
N ARG A 120 6.80 -2.79 2.75
CA ARG A 120 6.40 -4.01 3.47
C ARG A 120 5.77 -3.74 4.82
N SER A 121 6.17 -2.65 5.48
CA SER A 121 5.68 -2.28 6.80
C SER A 121 4.57 -1.23 6.76
N SER A 122 4.13 -0.85 5.58
CA SER A 122 3.15 0.22 5.40
C SER A 122 1.74 -0.26 5.72
N THR A 123 0.99 0.60 6.41
CA THR A 123 -0.43 0.38 6.71
C THR A 123 -1.17 1.70 6.53
N CYS A 124 -2.28 1.66 5.81
CA CYS A 124 -3.14 2.82 5.61
C CYS A 124 -4.37 2.70 6.50
N ILE A 125 -4.70 3.78 7.19
CA ILE A 125 -5.94 3.90 7.96
C ILE A 125 -6.75 5.04 7.38
N LYS A 126 -8.00 4.74 7.00
CA LYS A 126 -8.97 5.77 6.59
C LYS A 126 -10.11 5.80 7.59
N VAL A 127 -10.40 6.99 8.09
CA VAL A 127 -11.50 7.20 9.04
C VAL A 127 -12.60 7.96 8.31
N PHE A 128 -13.79 7.37 8.32
CA PHE A 128 -14.98 7.98 7.73
C PHE A 128 -15.86 8.51 8.84
N TYR A 129 -16.36 9.70 8.65
CA TYR A 129 -17.21 10.38 9.60
C TYR A 129 -18.61 10.53 9.04
N GLU A 130 -19.57 10.42 9.94
CA GLU A 130 -20.97 10.70 9.64
C GLU A 130 -21.38 11.95 10.40
N LYS A 131 -21.99 12.90 9.70
CA LYS A 131 -22.47 14.12 10.34
C LYS A 131 -23.64 13.78 11.27
N ASN A 132 -23.64 14.36 12.47
CA ASN A 132 -24.73 14.17 13.41
C ASN A 132 -25.98 14.89 12.90
N LYS A 133 -27.02 14.11 12.53
CA LYS A 133 -28.25 14.63 11.95
C LYS A 133 -29.12 15.35 12.97
N ASN A 134 -28.87 15.18 14.26
CA ASN A 134 -29.63 15.79 15.31
C ASN A 134 -29.15 17.21 15.69
N ILE A 135 -28.06 17.65 15.07
CA ILE A 135 -27.50 18.97 15.28
C ILE A 135 -28.03 19.91 14.18
N LYS A 136 -28.68 20.97 14.58
CA LYS A 136 -29.21 21.97 13.67
C LYS A 136 -28.29 23.18 13.56
#